data_7b4c39f7964275541ef81ee4383448c4
#
_entry.id   7b4c39f7964275541ef81ee4383448c4
#
_cell.length_a   1.000
_cell.length_b   1.000
_cell.length_c   1.000
_cell.angle_alpha   90.00
_cell.angle_beta   90.00
_cell.angle_gamma   90.00
#
_symmetry.space_group_name_H-M   'P 1'
#
loop_
_entity.id
_entity.type
_entity.pdbx_description
1 polymer ?
#
loop_
_entity_poly.entity_id
_entity_poly.type
_entity_poly.pdbx_seq_one_letter_code
_entity_poly.pdbx_strand_id
1 'polypeptide(L)' 'AQEGHVGQRLRQLRTERGMSIRALADASGLSVNTLSLIENGKISPSVSTLHRAAAALGVIITAFFEVPAPRRNVV' A
#
# COMPACT_ATOMS: atom_id res chain seq x y z
N ALA A 1 14.25 4.57 -2.89
CA ALA A 1 13.66 4.26 -4.14
C ALA A 1 12.58 3.20 -4.02
N GLN A 2 12.94 1.98 -3.69
CA GLN A 2 11.96 0.89 -3.72
C GLN A 2 10.95 1.00 -2.59
N GLU A 3 11.43 1.38 -1.41
CA GLU A 3 10.54 1.50 -0.26
C GLU A 3 9.52 2.61 -0.47
N GLY A 4 9.95 3.70 -1.08
CA GLY A 4 9.03 4.79 -1.37
C GLY A 4 7.95 4.37 -2.35
N HIS A 5 8.32 3.50 -3.27
CA HIS A 5 7.36 2.99 -4.24
C HIS A 5 6.26 2.16 -3.57
N VAL A 6 6.62 1.32 -2.61
CA VAL A 6 5.64 0.53 -1.89
C VAL A 6 4.65 1.42 -1.15
N GLY A 7 5.15 2.46 -0.49
CA GLY A 7 4.28 3.39 0.24
C GLY A 7 3.34 4.13 -0.69
N GLN A 8 3.84 4.59 -1.82
CA GLN A 8 3.01 5.26 -2.81
C GLN A 8 1.93 4.32 -3.34
N ARG A 9 2.31 3.08 -3.60
CA ARG A 9 1.37 2.09 -4.09
C ARG A 9 0.28 1.81 -3.07
N LEU A 10 0.67 1.71 -1.80
CA LEU A 10 -0.29 1.52 -0.73
C LEU A 10 -1.31 2.65 -0.70
N ARG A 11 -0.83 3.90 -0.75
CA ARG A 11 -1.72 5.06 -0.77
C ARG A 11 -2.65 5.00 -1.98
N GLN A 12 -2.11 4.68 -3.14
CA GLN A 12 -2.90 4.62 -4.37
C GLN A 12 -4.02 3.60 -4.24
N LEU A 13 -3.70 2.40 -3.77
CA LEU A 13 -4.69 1.35 -3.62
C LEU A 13 -5.76 1.74 -2.61
N ARG A 14 -5.34 2.38 -1.52
CA ARG A 14 -6.26 2.82 -0.49
C ARG A 14 -7.23 3.87 -1.04
N THR A 15 -6.71 4.87 -1.71
CA THR A 15 -7.55 5.96 -2.21
C THR A 15 -8.47 5.50 -3.34
N GLU A 16 -8.01 4.55 -4.15
CA GLU A 16 -8.86 3.99 -5.20
C GLU A 16 -10.08 3.29 -4.63
N ARG A 17 -9.95 2.78 -3.40
CA ARG A 17 -11.07 2.12 -2.73
C ARG A 17 -11.87 3.06 -1.85
N GLY A 18 -11.56 4.34 -1.91
CA GLY A 18 -12.28 5.33 -1.13
C GLY A 18 -12.10 5.20 0.37
N MET A 19 -11.00 4.58 0.80
CA MET A 19 -10.74 4.37 2.22
C MET A 19 -9.89 5.49 2.78
N SER A 20 -10.27 5.97 3.97
CA SER A 20 -9.39 6.84 4.73
C SER A 20 -8.28 5.99 5.33
N ILE A 21 -7.22 6.66 5.79
CA ILE A 21 -6.13 5.94 6.43
C ILE A 21 -6.64 5.28 7.73
N ARG A 22 -7.58 5.92 8.41
CA ARG A 22 -8.16 5.33 9.61
C ARG A 22 -8.98 4.09 9.27
N ALA A 23 -9.73 4.13 8.18
CA ALA A 23 -10.51 2.97 7.78
C ALA A 23 -9.60 1.79 7.46
N LEU A 24 -8.48 2.06 6.78
CA LEU A 24 -7.53 1.00 6.49
C LEU A 24 -6.87 0.47 7.76
N ALA A 25 -6.57 1.37 8.69
CA ALA A 25 -5.99 0.96 9.98
C ALA A 25 -6.94 0.00 10.70
N ASP A 26 -8.22 0.36 10.76
CA ASP A 26 -9.21 -0.48 11.42
C ASP A 26 -9.35 -1.83 10.74
N ALA A 27 -9.38 -1.84 9.43
CA ALA A 27 -9.58 -3.07 8.67
C ALA A 27 -8.35 -3.99 8.71
N SER A 28 -7.16 -3.41 8.81
CA SER A 28 -5.92 -4.18 8.74
C SER A 28 -5.39 -4.57 10.10
N GLY A 29 -5.85 -3.93 11.16
CA GLY A 29 -5.29 -4.12 12.49
C GLY A 29 -3.98 -3.38 12.71
N LEU A 30 -3.65 -2.46 11.81
CA LEU A 30 -2.44 -1.64 11.93
C LEU A 30 -2.82 -0.28 12.48
N SER A 31 -1.82 0.44 13.02
CA SER A 31 -2.09 1.77 13.53
C SER A 31 -2.07 2.80 12.39
N VAL A 32 -2.80 3.88 12.60
CA VAL A 32 -2.79 5.00 11.66
C VAL A 32 -1.37 5.53 11.50
N ASN A 33 -0.63 5.62 12.61
CA ASN A 33 0.73 6.12 12.56
C ASN A 33 1.64 5.24 11.71
N THR A 34 1.52 3.91 11.87
CA THR A 34 2.32 2.99 11.07
C THR A 34 2.01 3.15 9.59
N LEU A 35 0.73 3.21 9.24
CA LEU A 35 0.34 3.35 7.84
C LEU A 35 0.83 4.68 7.27
N SER A 36 0.72 5.75 8.03
CA SER A 36 1.20 7.05 7.58
C SER A 36 2.69 7.03 7.31
N LEU A 37 3.47 6.39 8.18
CA LEU A 37 4.91 6.30 8.00
C LEU A 37 5.26 5.50 6.75
N ILE A 38 4.52 4.42 6.50
CA ILE A 38 4.75 3.61 5.30
C ILE A 38 4.41 4.41 4.04
N GLU A 39 3.25 5.07 4.03
CA GLU A 39 2.82 5.82 2.85
C GLU A 39 3.76 6.96 2.52
N ASN A 40 4.42 7.52 3.52
CA ASN A 40 5.34 8.62 3.32
C ASN A 40 6.78 8.17 3.12
N GLY A 41 7.00 6.85 3.06
CA GLY A 41 8.34 6.33 2.80
C GLY A 41 9.30 6.44 3.97
N LYS A 42 8.76 6.62 5.18
CA LYS A 42 9.59 6.79 6.37
C LYS A 42 10.06 5.47 6.95
N ILE A 43 9.30 4.42 6.77
CA ILE A 43 9.66 3.09 7.23
C ILE A 43 9.34 2.08 6.14
N SER A 44 10.05 0.96 6.19
CA SER A 44 9.78 -0.16 5.27
C SER A 44 8.89 -1.16 5.99
N PRO A 45 7.75 -1.52 5.42
CA PRO A 45 6.86 -2.48 6.08
C PRO A 45 7.41 -3.89 6.01
N SER A 46 7.12 -4.67 7.04
CA SER A 46 7.45 -6.08 7.03
C SER A 46 6.48 -6.82 6.12
N VAL A 47 6.82 -8.06 5.76
CA VAL A 47 5.94 -8.90 4.97
C VAL A 47 4.61 -9.09 5.68
N SER A 48 4.64 -9.30 6.99
CA SER A 48 3.43 -9.45 7.78
C SER A 48 2.53 -8.21 7.68
N THR A 49 3.13 -7.03 7.78
CA THR A 49 2.41 -5.77 7.65
C THR A 49 1.77 -5.65 6.26
N LEU A 50 2.53 -6.00 5.23
CA LEU A 50 2.01 -5.95 3.87
C LEU A 50 0.85 -6.92 3.67
N HIS A 51 0.94 -8.11 4.25
CA HIS A 51 -0.15 -9.07 4.16
C HIS A 51 -1.43 -8.54 4.79
N ARG A 52 -1.30 -7.89 5.95
CA ARG A 52 -2.47 -7.32 6.62
C ARG A 52 -3.10 -6.23 5.78
N ALA A 53 -2.28 -5.36 5.22
CA ALA A 53 -2.78 -4.28 4.38
C ALA A 53 -3.42 -4.84 3.11
N ALA A 54 -2.81 -5.83 2.50
CA ALA A 54 -3.35 -6.44 1.28
C ALA A 54 -4.72 -7.07 1.55
N ALA A 55 -4.85 -7.79 2.66
CA ALA A 55 -6.12 -8.41 3.01
C ALA A 55 -7.19 -7.35 3.23
N ALA A 56 -6.84 -6.25 3.90
CA ALA A 56 -7.80 -5.19 4.17
C ALA A 56 -8.24 -4.48 2.89
N LEU A 57 -7.33 -4.38 1.91
CA LEU A 57 -7.64 -3.75 0.64
C LEU A 57 -8.28 -4.71 -0.36
N GLY A 58 -8.25 -6.00 -0.09
CA GLY A 58 -8.78 -6.98 -1.02
C GLY A 58 -7.92 -7.20 -2.24
N VAL A 59 -6.60 -7.04 -2.10
CA VAL A 59 -5.66 -7.23 -3.19
C VAL A 59 -4.63 -8.29 -2.79
N ILE A 60 -3.92 -8.81 -3.79
CA ILE A 60 -2.80 -9.71 -3.50
C ILE A 60 -1.58 -8.87 -3.16
N ILE A 61 -0.69 -9.45 -2.38
CA ILE A 61 0.44 -8.70 -1.85
C ILE A 61 1.35 -8.14 -2.95
N THR A 62 1.43 -8.82 -4.08
CA THR A 62 2.26 -8.37 -5.18
C THR A 62 1.77 -7.06 -5.79
N ALA A 63 0.52 -6.69 -5.53
CA ALA A 63 0.00 -5.41 -6.02
C ALA A 63 0.80 -4.22 -5.51
N PHE A 64 1.44 -4.37 -4.35
CA PHE A 64 2.26 -3.28 -3.79
C PHE A 64 3.56 -3.08 -4.55
N PHE A 65 3.96 -4.06 -5.34
CA PHE A 65 5.23 -4.02 -6.05
C PHE A 65 5.05 -3.74 -7.54
N GLU A 66 3.81 -3.57 -7.97
CA GLU A 66 3.54 -3.26 -9.37
C GLU A 66 3.88 -1.80 -9.63
N VAL A 67 4.59 -1.57 -10.71
CA VAL A 67 4.89 -0.22 -11.13
C VAL A 67 3.76 0.24 -12.02
N PRO A 68 3.27 1.46 -11.86
CA PRO A 68 2.29 1.99 -12.81
C PRO A 68 2.96 2.01 -14.16
N ALA A 69 2.65 1.04 -14.97
CA ALA A 69 3.33 0.86 -16.23
C ALA A 69 2.95 1.98 -17.16
N PRO A 70 3.92 2.51 -17.79
CA PRO A 70 3.60 3.32 -18.92
C PRO A 70 3.05 2.36 -19.89
N ARG A 71 2.34 2.21 -20.35
CA ARG A 71 1.89 1.34 -21.13
C ARG A 71 2.53 1.00 -22.18
N ARG A 72 3.08 0.51 -22.59
CA ARG A 72 3.67 0.14 -23.38
C ARG A 72 3.41 -0.47 -24.19
N ASN A 73 3.45 -0.60 -24.62
CA ASN A 73 3.34 -1.08 -25.27
C ASN A 73 3.40 -1.58 -25.98
N VAL A 74 3.51 -1.62 -26.08
CA VAL A 74 3.63 -2.18 -26.52
C VAL A 74 3.65 -2.52 -27.36
N VAL A 75 3.76 -2.71 -27.81
CA VAL A 75 3.86 -3.15 -28.64
C VAL A 75 3.82 -3.59 -29.14
#